data_a3e6e931a33c343f305fb06a779c6fe9
#
_entry.id   a3e6e931a33c343f305fb06a779c6fe9
#
_cell.length_a   1.000
_cell.length_b   1.000
_cell.length_c   1.000
_cell.angle_alpha   90.00
_cell.angle_beta   90.00
_cell.angle_gamma   90.00
#
_symmetry.space_group_name_H-M   'P 1'
#
loop_
_entity.id
_entity.type
_entity.pdbx_description
1 polymer ?
#
loop_
_entity_poly.entity_id
_entity_poly.type
_entity_poly.pdbx_seq_one_letter_code
_entity_poly.pdbx_strand_id
1 'polypeptide(L)'
;GKPEPDHRVAEINKGNEELTEHLDKLRNIVSISDAIQHGKLEIIGQVDGMVVYKRSTEDETMYIAINNDVETKMLELDNIPEDQQLRGLLEDDIVRQQKDGTHKIILDRESSNIFIMENNTGINWLFLLPMVFVLVGFVWIIVKLERHNKKVQQKKTSP
;
A
#
# COMPACT_ATOMS: atom_id res chain seq x y z
N GLY A 1 -51.23 12.42 -4.31
CA GLY A 1 -49.99 12.27 -3.60
C GLY A 1 -48.96 11.64 -4.54
N LYS A 2 -47.79 12.24 -4.68
CA LYS A 2 -46.67 11.59 -5.38
C LYS A 2 -46.25 10.39 -4.54
N PRO A 3 -46.02 9.20 -5.13
CA PRO A 3 -45.49 8.07 -4.37
C PRO A 3 -44.11 8.45 -3.82
N GLU A 4 -43.88 8.26 -2.52
CA GLU A 4 -42.55 8.36 -1.93
C GLU A 4 -41.61 7.36 -2.64
N PRO A 5 -40.35 7.76 -2.94
CA PRO A 5 -39.40 6.84 -3.51
C PRO A 5 -39.14 5.70 -2.50
N ASP A 6 -39.27 4.47 -2.95
CA ASP A 6 -39.04 3.29 -2.12
C ASP A 6 -37.57 3.28 -1.63
N HIS A 7 -37.39 3.44 -0.32
CA HIS A 7 -36.07 3.44 0.30
C HIS A 7 -35.27 2.18 -0.02
N ARG A 8 -35.92 1.04 -0.27
CA ARG A 8 -35.27 -0.21 -0.71
C ARG A 8 -34.56 -0.09 -2.06
N VAL A 9 -35.17 0.70 -2.99
CA VAL A 9 -34.54 0.92 -4.31
C VAL A 9 -33.25 1.76 -4.19
N ALA A 10 -33.22 2.73 -3.26
CA ALA A 10 -32.04 3.54 -3.01
C ALA A 10 -30.89 2.71 -2.39
N GLU A 11 -31.20 1.78 -1.48
CA GLU A 11 -30.20 0.87 -0.88
C GLU A 11 -29.67 -0.15 -1.90
N ILE A 12 -30.54 -0.70 -2.75
CA ILE A 12 -30.13 -1.61 -3.84
C ILE A 12 -29.22 -0.88 -4.84
N ASN A 13 -29.53 0.36 -5.19
CA ASN A 13 -28.70 1.14 -6.11
C ASN A 13 -27.34 1.47 -5.51
N LYS A 14 -27.26 1.78 -4.20
CA LYS A 14 -25.99 2.05 -3.52
C LYS A 14 -25.08 0.81 -3.47
N GLY A 15 -25.63 -0.36 -3.15
CA GLY A 15 -24.89 -1.61 -3.21
C GLY A 15 -24.42 -1.98 -4.63
N ASN A 16 -25.22 -1.61 -5.66
CA ASN A 16 -24.82 -1.79 -7.05
C ASN A 16 -23.68 -0.85 -7.48
N GLU A 17 -23.60 0.37 -6.93
CA GLU A 17 -22.51 1.30 -7.24
C GLU A 17 -21.17 0.77 -6.73
N GLU A 18 -21.08 0.32 -5.47
CA GLU A 18 -19.86 -0.26 -4.90
C GLU A 18 -19.42 -1.51 -5.67
N LEU A 19 -20.36 -2.39 -6.00
CA LEU A 19 -20.08 -3.57 -6.81
C LEU A 19 -19.59 -3.21 -8.21
N THR A 20 -20.22 -2.20 -8.83
CA THR A 20 -19.84 -1.73 -10.17
C THR A 20 -18.42 -1.17 -10.16
N GLU A 21 -18.07 -0.34 -9.17
CA GLU A 21 -16.74 0.21 -9.02
C GLU A 21 -15.69 -0.91 -8.84
N HIS A 22 -16.00 -1.90 -8.01
CA HIS A 22 -15.12 -3.04 -7.80
C HIS A 22 -14.91 -3.86 -9.09
N LEU A 23 -15.98 -4.11 -9.83
CA LEU A 23 -15.91 -4.82 -11.12
C LEU A 23 -15.15 -4.01 -12.18
N ASP A 24 -15.29 -2.70 -12.19
CA ASP A 24 -14.55 -1.83 -13.10
C ASP A 24 -13.07 -1.79 -12.78
N LYS A 25 -12.69 -1.79 -11.49
CA LYS A 25 -11.29 -1.99 -11.08
C LYS A 25 -10.74 -3.31 -11.59
N LEU A 26 -11.45 -4.41 -11.34
CA LEU A 26 -11.04 -5.74 -11.82
C LEU A 26 -10.90 -5.78 -13.34
N ARG A 27 -11.86 -5.26 -14.09
CA ARG A 27 -11.82 -5.18 -15.55
C ARG A 27 -10.62 -4.38 -16.04
N ASN A 28 -10.33 -3.25 -15.40
CA ASN A 28 -9.19 -2.42 -15.73
C ASN A 28 -7.87 -3.19 -15.51
N ILE A 29 -7.69 -3.81 -14.34
CA ILE A 29 -6.50 -4.62 -14.04
C ILE A 29 -6.31 -5.71 -15.08
N VAL A 30 -7.36 -6.47 -15.40
CA VAL A 30 -7.32 -7.53 -16.41
C VAL A 30 -6.95 -6.98 -17.79
N SER A 31 -7.47 -5.81 -18.16
CA SER A 31 -7.26 -5.23 -19.50
C SER A 31 -5.85 -4.71 -19.73
N ILE A 32 -5.14 -4.30 -18.67
CA ILE A 32 -3.81 -3.70 -18.79
C ILE A 32 -2.67 -4.68 -18.43
N SER A 33 -2.96 -5.79 -17.74
CA SER A 33 -1.95 -6.74 -17.29
C SER A 33 -1.74 -7.86 -18.31
N ASP A 34 -0.55 -7.91 -18.90
CA ASP A 34 -0.15 -9.00 -19.78
C ASP A 34 0.00 -10.32 -19.00
N ALA A 35 0.52 -10.28 -17.78
CA ALA A 35 0.64 -11.45 -16.93
C ALA A 35 -0.73 -12.08 -16.62
N ILE A 36 -1.77 -11.28 -16.35
CA ILE A 36 -3.12 -11.82 -16.11
C ILE A 36 -3.73 -12.40 -17.36
N GLN A 37 -3.51 -11.79 -18.53
CA GLN A 37 -4.08 -12.28 -19.80
C GLN A 37 -3.37 -13.51 -20.34
N HIS A 38 -2.03 -13.50 -20.37
CA HIS A 38 -1.21 -14.46 -21.11
C HIS A 38 -0.19 -15.19 -20.24
N GLY A 39 0.06 -14.72 -19.00
CA GLY A 39 1.09 -15.26 -18.12
C GLY A 39 0.85 -16.71 -17.70
N LYS A 40 1.96 -17.41 -17.40
CA LYS A 40 1.93 -18.76 -16.85
C LYS A 40 1.30 -18.72 -15.45
N LEU A 41 0.36 -19.61 -15.18
CA LEU A 41 -0.30 -19.77 -13.87
C LEU A 41 0.44 -20.79 -13.01
N GLU A 42 0.75 -20.41 -11.78
CA GLU A 42 1.35 -21.27 -10.76
C GLU A 42 0.62 -21.07 -9.43
N ILE A 43 0.40 -22.14 -8.66
CA ILE A 43 -0.05 -22.05 -7.26
C ILE A 43 1.21 -21.91 -6.42
N ILE A 44 1.34 -20.80 -5.70
CA ILE A 44 2.53 -20.50 -4.91
C ILE A 44 2.38 -21.01 -3.48
N GLY A 45 1.17 -20.95 -2.94
CA GLY A 45 0.91 -21.44 -1.59
C GLY A 45 -0.57 -21.55 -1.30
N GLN A 46 -0.88 -22.39 -0.31
CA GLN A 46 -2.22 -22.61 0.20
C GLN A 46 -2.16 -22.86 1.70
N VAL A 47 -3.02 -22.18 2.43
CA VAL A 47 -3.28 -22.37 3.87
C VAL A 47 -4.79 -22.44 4.03
N ASP A 48 -5.28 -23.13 5.03
CA ASP A 48 -6.73 -23.32 5.27
C ASP A 48 -7.60 -22.15 4.83
N GLY A 49 -8.36 -22.33 3.75
CA GLY A 49 -9.24 -21.31 3.16
C GLY A 49 -8.56 -20.20 2.35
N MET A 50 -7.23 -20.06 2.39
CA MET A 50 -6.49 -19.09 1.61
C MET A 50 -5.63 -19.74 0.54
N VAL A 51 -5.61 -19.16 -0.66
CA VAL A 51 -4.75 -19.58 -1.78
C VAL A 51 -4.12 -18.35 -2.45
N VAL A 52 -2.86 -18.53 -2.87
CA VAL A 52 -2.14 -17.51 -3.64
C VAL A 52 -1.69 -18.11 -4.97
N TYR A 53 -2.11 -17.48 -6.04
CA TYR A 53 -1.70 -17.78 -7.41
C TYR A 53 -0.68 -16.75 -7.88
N LYS A 54 0.28 -17.20 -8.67
CA LYS A 54 1.20 -16.34 -9.41
C LYS A 54 0.89 -16.46 -10.89
N ARG A 55 0.82 -15.34 -11.57
CA ARG A 55 0.84 -15.27 -13.04
C ARG A 55 2.03 -14.44 -13.49
N SER A 56 2.82 -14.95 -14.41
CA SER A 56 4.04 -14.28 -14.85
C SER A 56 4.28 -14.40 -16.36
N THR A 57 4.72 -13.30 -16.94
CA THR A 57 5.39 -13.21 -18.25
C THR A 57 6.87 -12.91 -18.03
N GLU A 58 7.61 -12.58 -19.08
CA GLU A 58 9.01 -12.13 -18.96
C GLU A 58 9.14 -10.78 -18.28
N ASP A 59 8.15 -9.89 -18.47
CA ASP A 59 8.20 -8.49 -18.03
C ASP A 59 7.33 -8.18 -16.80
N GLU A 60 6.34 -9.02 -16.50
CA GLU A 60 5.36 -8.75 -15.47
C GLU A 60 5.10 -9.98 -14.58
N THR A 61 4.99 -9.77 -13.28
CA THR A 61 4.57 -10.80 -12.32
C THR A 61 3.46 -10.26 -11.43
N MET A 62 2.37 -11.01 -11.38
CA MET A 62 1.19 -10.73 -10.58
C MET A 62 0.92 -11.86 -9.59
N TYR A 63 0.47 -11.50 -8.39
CA TYR A 63 0.01 -12.44 -7.38
C TYR A 63 -1.47 -12.20 -7.11
N ILE A 64 -2.27 -13.24 -7.13
CA ILE A 64 -3.71 -13.20 -6.86
C ILE A 64 -3.92 -13.98 -5.58
N ALA A 65 -4.28 -13.30 -4.51
CA ALA A 65 -4.51 -13.88 -3.20
C ALA A 65 -6.01 -13.85 -2.88
N ILE A 66 -6.54 -14.98 -2.45
CA ILE A 66 -7.96 -15.16 -2.12
C ILE A 66 -8.05 -15.85 -0.77
N ASN A 67 -8.76 -15.25 0.18
CA ASN A 67 -9.12 -15.85 1.45
C ASN A 67 -10.64 -16.06 1.50
N ASN A 68 -11.07 -17.30 1.48
CA ASN A 68 -12.48 -17.69 1.58
C ASN A 68 -12.83 -18.21 3.00
N ASP A 69 -11.97 -17.95 3.98
CA ASP A 69 -12.21 -18.28 5.38
C ASP A 69 -12.88 -17.11 6.11
N VAL A 70 -13.54 -17.44 7.21
CA VAL A 70 -14.15 -16.47 8.14
C VAL A 70 -13.12 -15.80 9.07
N GLU A 71 -11.85 -16.20 8.99
CA GLU A 71 -10.74 -15.68 9.75
C GLU A 71 -9.70 -15.00 8.85
N THR A 72 -8.96 -14.04 9.40
CA THR A 72 -7.78 -13.46 8.75
C THR A 72 -6.71 -14.54 8.57
N LYS A 73 -6.17 -14.67 7.38
CA LYS A 73 -5.11 -15.65 7.04
C LYS A 73 -3.85 -14.95 6.59
N MET A 74 -2.73 -15.63 6.80
CA MET A 74 -1.40 -15.17 6.39
C MET A 74 -0.70 -16.28 5.61
N LEU A 75 -0.07 -15.92 4.51
CA LEU A 75 0.80 -16.80 3.73
C LEU A 75 2.18 -16.15 3.57
N GLU A 76 3.22 -16.92 3.85
CA GLU A 76 4.61 -16.52 3.64
C GLU A 76 5.08 -16.94 2.24
N LEU A 77 5.77 -16.02 1.57
CA LEU A 77 6.35 -16.21 0.24
C LEU A 77 7.87 -16.02 0.31
N ASP A 78 8.62 -17.06 -0.04
CA ASP A 78 10.08 -17.08 0.07
C ASP A 78 10.80 -16.74 -1.25
N ASN A 79 10.05 -16.71 -2.38
CA ASN A 79 10.63 -16.63 -3.73
C ASN A 79 10.51 -15.24 -4.38
N ILE A 80 10.41 -14.18 -3.58
CA ILE A 80 10.39 -12.81 -4.07
C ILE A 80 11.77 -12.20 -3.83
N PRO A 81 12.43 -11.61 -4.85
CA PRO A 81 13.72 -10.95 -4.69
C PRO A 81 13.71 -9.83 -3.62
N GLU A 82 14.86 -9.61 -2.95
CA GLU A 82 14.99 -8.62 -1.87
C GLU A 82 14.69 -7.18 -2.30
N ASP A 83 15.01 -6.86 -3.56
CA ASP A 83 14.79 -5.54 -4.15
C ASP A 83 13.37 -5.35 -4.68
N GLN A 84 12.49 -6.33 -4.49
CA GLN A 84 11.11 -6.29 -4.94
C GLN A 84 10.13 -6.12 -3.77
N GLN A 85 9.00 -5.55 -4.07
CA GLN A 85 7.82 -5.48 -3.19
C GLN A 85 6.56 -5.85 -3.94
N LEU A 86 5.50 -6.19 -3.22
CA LEU A 86 4.18 -6.42 -3.80
C LEU A 86 3.28 -5.24 -3.47
N ARG A 87 2.70 -4.60 -4.48
CA ARG A 87 1.71 -3.54 -4.31
C ARG A 87 0.33 -4.04 -4.68
N GLY A 88 -0.61 -3.91 -3.74
CA GLY A 88 -2.02 -4.24 -3.94
C GLY A 88 -2.70 -3.30 -4.94
N LEU A 89 -3.54 -3.86 -5.79
CA LEU A 89 -4.27 -3.14 -6.84
C LEU A 89 -5.75 -2.99 -6.52
N LEU A 90 -6.33 -3.87 -5.72
CA LEU A 90 -7.71 -3.75 -5.25
C LEU A 90 -7.77 -2.97 -3.94
N GLU A 91 -6.87 -3.30 -3.03
CA GLU A 91 -6.63 -2.60 -1.78
C GLU A 91 -5.19 -2.07 -1.78
N ASP A 92 -4.98 -0.89 -1.22
CA ASP A 92 -3.71 -0.14 -1.30
C ASP A 92 -2.66 -0.68 -0.31
N ASP A 93 -2.45 -2.01 -0.33
CA ASP A 93 -1.50 -2.71 0.51
C ASP A 93 -0.11 -2.76 -0.12
N ILE A 94 0.92 -2.66 0.71
CA ILE A 94 2.30 -2.86 0.28
C ILE A 94 2.93 -3.96 1.14
N VAL A 95 3.26 -5.08 0.50
CA VAL A 95 3.99 -6.19 1.13
C VAL A 95 5.46 -6.07 0.82
N ARG A 96 6.26 -5.85 1.86
CA ARG A 96 7.73 -5.75 1.78
C ARG A 96 8.38 -6.94 2.45
N GLN A 97 9.64 -7.19 2.08
CA GLN A 97 10.44 -8.21 2.71
C GLN A 97 10.57 -7.94 4.22
N GLN A 98 10.34 -8.97 4.99
CA GLN A 98 10.56 -8.98 6.44
C GLN A 98 12.04 -9.22 6.76
N LYS A 99 12.42 -9.05 8.03
CA LYS A 99 13.80 -9.28 8.49
C LYS A 99 14.29 -10.73 8.33
N ASP A 100 13.36 -11.66 8.23
CA ASP A 100 13.59 -13.09 8.01
C ASP A 100 13.77 -13.46 6.53
N GLY A 101 13.67 -12.48 5.63
CA GLY A 101 13.78 -12.67 4.18
C GLY A 101 12.49 -13.02 3.47
N THR A 102 11.38 -13.20 4.20
CA THR A 102 10.08 -13.57 3.63
C THR A 102 9.20 -12.37 3.30
N HIS A 103 8.24 -12.55 2.40
CA HIS A 103 7.15 -11.61 2.16
C HIS A 103 5.85 -12.22 2.69
N LYS A 104 5.11 -11.48 3.52
CA LYS A 104 3.90 -11.99 4.19
C LYS A 104 2.66 -11.33 3.62
N ILE A 105 1.87 -12.08 2.85
CA ILE A 105 0.54 -11.65 2.42
C ILE A 105 -0.45 -11.96 3.53
N ILE A 106 -1.14 -10.94 4.01
CA ILE A 106 -2.18 -11.06 5.01
C ILE A 106 -3.48 -10.63 4.34
N LEU A 107 -4.50 -11.47 4.42
CA LEU A 107 -5.85 -11.14 3.94
C LEU A 107 -6.85 -11.29 5.06
N ASP A 108 -7.72 -10.32 5.18
CA ASP A 108 -8.86 -10.40 6.07
C ASP A 108 -9.83 -11.52 5.65
N ARG A 109 -10.77 -11.83 6.53
CA ARG A 109 -11.82 -12.81 6.26
C ARG A 109 -12.56 -12.45 4.97
N GLU A 110 -12.89 -13.48 4.16
CA GLU A 110 -13.71 -13.35 2.95
C GLU A 110 -13.24 -12.22 2.01
N SER A 111 -11.90 -12.06 1.89
CA SER A 111 -11.31 -10.98 1.08
C SER A 111 -10.36 -11.52 0.01
N SER A 112 -10.05 -10.67 -0.96
CA SER A 112 -9.08 -10.96 -2.02
C SER A 112 -8.34 -9.70 -2.41
N ASN A 113 -7.09 -9.87 -2.82
CA ASN A 113 -6.30 -8.78 -3.40
C ASN A 113 -5.47 -9.29 -4.59
N ILE A 114 -5.17 -8.39 -5.51
CA ILE A 114 -4.26 -8.64 -6.64
C ILE A 114 -3.05 -7.75 -6.41
N PHE A 115 -1.87 -8.35 -6.42
CA PHE A 115 -0.62 -7.66 -6.20
C PHE A 115 0.23 -7.67 -7.47
N ILE A 116 0.82 -6.54 -7.81
CA ILE A 116 1.88 -6.43 -8.80
C ILE A 116 3.23 -6.48 -8.10
N MET A 117 4.16 -7.26 -8.63
CA MET A 117 5.55 -7.24 -8.19
C MET A 117 6.27 -6.05 -8.85
N GLU A 118 6.87 -5.20 -8.03
CA GLU A 118 7.58 -4.00 -8.49
C GLU A 118 8.85 -3.76 -7.68
N ASN A 119 9.76 -2.96 -8.22
CA ASN A 119 10.99 -2.60 -7.51
C ASN A 119 10.67 -1.87 -6.20
N ASN A 120 11.28 -2.30 -5.11
CA ASN A 120 11.20 -1.60 -3.84
C ASN A 120 11.98 -0.29 -3.93
N THR A 121 11.29 0.81 -4.13
CA THR A 121 11.90 2.15 -4.24
C THR A 121 12.47 2.67 -2.91
N GLY A 122 12.27 1.93 -1.81
CA GLY A 122 12.76 2.30 -0.48
C GLY A 122 12.22 3.65 0.01
N ILE A 123 13.00 4.29 0.88
CA ILE A 123 12.70 5.63 1.35
C ILE A 123 13.09 6.63 0.25
N ASN A 124 12.12 7.41 -0.20
CA ASN A 124 12.40 8.45 -1.20
C ASN A 124 13.22 9.59 -0.56
N TRP A 125 14.54 9.47 -0.66
CA TRP A 125 15.52 10.43 -0.13
C TRP A 125 15.29 11.84 -0.66
N LEU A 126 14.69 11.98 -1.84
CA LEU A 126 14.39 13.27 -2.44
C LEU A 126 13.37 14.07 -1.61
N PHE A 127 12.44 13.39 -0.91
CA PHE A 127 11.52 14.03 0.02
C PHE A 127 12.10 14.24 1.42
N LEU A 128 13.02 13.37 1.86
CA LEU A 128 13.66 13.50 3.17
C LEU A 128 14.66 14.65 3.24
N LEU A 129 15.41 14.90 2.17
CA LEU A 129 16.40 15.97 2.11
C LEU A 129 15.83 17.37 2.43
N PRO A 130 14.76 17.85 1.79
CA PRO A 130 14.19 19.16 2.14
C PRO A 130 13.69 19.22 3.60
N MET A 131 13.13 18.14 4.12
CA MET A 131 12.65 18.08 5.51
C MET A 131 13.80 18.21 6.51
N VAL A 132 14.95 17.56 6.25
CA VAL A 132 16.15 17.69 7.07
C VAL A 132 16.70 19.11 7.01
N PHE A 133 16.74 19.74 5.83
CA PHE A 133 17.20 21.14 5.69
C PHE A 133 16.32 22.13 6.47
N VAL A 134 15.00 21.93 6.46
CA VAL A 134 14.07 22.75 7.25
C VAL A 134 14.34 22.61 8.74
N LEU A 135 14.52 21.37 9.23
CA LEU A 135 14.81 21.11 10.64
C LEU A 135 16.16 21.73 11.08
N VAL A 136 17.22 21.58 10.28
CA VAL A 136 18.53 22.17 10.55
C VAL A 136 18.45 23.69 10.54
N GLY A 137 17.71 24.28 9.59
CA GLY A 137 17.47 25.72 9.54
C GLY A 137 16.74 26.25 10.78
N PHE A 138 15.74 25.51 11.25
CA PHE A 138 15.00 25.86 12.46
C PHE A 138 15.89 25.84 13.71
N VAL A 139 16.69 24.80 13.88
CA VAL A 139 17.66 24.69 14.99
C VAL A 139 18.68 25.83 14.94
N TRP A 140 19.18 26.16 13.74
CA TRP A 140 20.12 27.25 13.55
C TRP A 140 19.53 28.61 13.94
N ILE A 141 18.28 28.88 13.58
CA ILE A 141 17.55 30.11 13.98
C ILE A 141 17.42 30.18 15.50
N ILE A 142 17.02 29.11 16.18
CA ILE A 142 16.88 29.05 17.62
C ILE A 142 18.21 29.37 18.31
N VAL A 143 19.31 28.73 17.88
CA VAL A 143 20.64 28.93 18.43
C VAL A 143 21.11 30.38 18.21
N LYS A 144 20.81 30.97 17.04
CA LYS A 144 21.15 32.36 16.72
C LYS A 144 20.37 33.36 17.62
N LEU A 145 19.08 33.10 17.85
CA LEU A 145 18.26 33.91 18.75
C LEU A 145 18.72 33.83 20.20
N GLU A 146 19.07 32.65 20.69
CA GLU A 146 19.65 32.51 22.04
C GLU A 146 20.97 33.26 22.22
N ARG A 147 21.86 33.14 21.23
CA ARG A 147 23.14 33.87 21.24
C ARG A 147 22.91 35.42 21.20
N HIS A 148 21.93 35.87 20.46
CA HIS A 148 21.59 37.28 20.42
C HIS A 148 21.03 37.77 21.75
N ASN A 149 20.13 37.03 22.37
CA ASN A 149 19.53 37.39 23.66
C ASN A 149 20.60 37.41 24.78
N LYS A 150 21.54 36.46 24.81
CA LYS A 150 22.65 36.49 25.76
C LYS A 150 23.54 37.72 25.63
N LYS A 151 23.82 38.19 24.39
CA LYS A 151 24.58 39.42 24.16
C LYS A 151 23.84 40.68 24.60
N VAL A 152 22.54 40.74 24.45
CA VAL A 152 21.71 41.88 24.88
C VAL A 152 21.64 41.94 26.39
N GLN A 153 21.53 40.79 27.07
CA GLN A 153 21.53 40.73 28.56
C GLN A 153 22.88 41.17 29.12
N GLN A 154 24.00 40.74 28.55
CA GLN A 154 25.35 41.18 29.01
C GLN A 154 25.58 42.68 28.85
N LYS A 155 25.02 43.32 27.81
CA LYS A 155 25.09 44.78 27.66
C LYS A 155 24.26 45.59 28.66
N LYS A 156 23.22 44.99 29.26
CA LYS A 156 22.36 45.64 30.28
C LYS A 156 22.93 45.52 31.70
N THR A 157 23.88 44.61 31.92
CA THR A 157 24.46 44.34 33.27
C THR A 157 25.85 44.93 33.45
N SER A 158 26.38 45.68 32.47
CA SER A 158 27.67 46.40 32.61
C SER A 158 27.39 47.85 33.05
N PRO A 159 27.88 48.30 34.25
CA PRO A 159 27.64 49.64 34.80
C PRO A 159 28.36 50.73 33.95
#